data_52bbf423cc970b93d7cb1c3e622d00e0
#
_entry.id   52bbf423cc970b93d7cb1c3e622d00e0
#
_cell.length_a   1.000
_cell.length_b   1.000
_cell.length_c   1.000
_cell.angle_alpha   90.00
_cell.angle_beta   90.00
_cell.angle_gamma   90.00
#
_symmetry.space_group_name_H-M   'P 1'
#
loop_
_entity.id
_entity.type
_entity.pdbx_description
1 polymer ?
#
loop_
_entity_poly.entity_id
_entity_poly.type
_entity_poly.pdbx_seq_one_letter_code
_entity_poly.pdbx_strand_id
1 'polypeptide(L)'
;MQGPAHQSLLECRKCRRLANQLKQLRDHRPDYWNRPVPASGSSDAAILIVGLAPGLHGANRTGVPFAGDASGNLLHAILTELDLVEQVVITNAVKCLPIKNLPSSREVKNCSKYLVRELN
;
A
#
# COMPACT_ATOMS: atom_id res chain seq x y z
N MET A 1 -11.75 -2.92 -6.89
CA MET A 1 -10.53 -3.20 -6.14
C MET A 1 -10.66 -4.37 -5.19
N GLN A 2 -11.86 -4.86 -4.98
CA GLN A 2 -12.07 -6.03 -4.14
C GLN A 2 -12.44 -7.22 -5.00
N GLY A 3 -11.71 -8.31 -4.86
CA GLY A 3 -11.91 -9.52 -5.64
C GLY A 3 -10.83 -10.53 -5.30
N PRO A 4 -10.70 -11.61 -6.07
CA PRO A 4 -9.70 -12.66 -5.79
C PRO A 4 -8.27 -12.12 -5.69
N ALA A 5 -7.89 -11.15 -6.53
CA ALA A 5 -6.54 -10.56 -6.48
C ALA A 5 -6.32 -9.77 -5.19
N HIS A 6 -7.33 -9.03 -4.73
CA HIS A 6 -7.27 -8.29 -3.47
C HIS A 6 -7.12 -9.25 -2.29
N GLN A 7 -7.93 -10.32 -2.25
CA GLN A 7 -7.88 -11.32 -1.20
C GLN A 7 -6.52 -12.02 -1.17
N SER A 8 -5.98 -12.37 -2.34
CA SER A 8 -4.66 -12.98 -2.48
C SER A 8 -3.57 -12.08 -1.90
N LEU A 9 -3.66 -10.75 -2.13
CA LEU A 9 -2.72 -9.79 -1.58
C LEU A 9 -2.77 -9.78 -0.05
N LEU A 10 -3.95 -9.71 0.53
CA LEU A 10 -4.10 -9.65 1.99
C LEU A 10 -3.52 -10.88 2.70
N GLU A 11 -3.48 -12.01 2.02
CA GLU A 11 -2.96 -13.28 2.55
C GLU A 11 -1.51 -13.53 2.15
N CYS A 12 -0.87 -12.61 1.41
CA CYS A 12 0.47 -12.81 0.90
C CYS A 12 1.51 -12.82 2.02
N ARG A 13 2.39 -13.83 2.00
CA ARG A 13 3.49 -13.99 2.97
C ARG A 13 4.80 -14.30 2.25
N LYS A 14 4.91 -13.91 0.99
CA LYS A 14 6.06 -14.27 0.16
C LYS A 14 7.37 -13.65 0.66
N CYS A 15 7.31 -12.44 1.22
CA CYS A 15 8.46 -11.77 1.81
C CYS A 15 8.51 -12.12 3.31
N ARG A 16 9.27 -13.16 3.65
CA ARG A 16 9.25 -13.72 5.01
C ARG A 16 9.56 -12.68 6.08
N ARG A 17 10.61 -11.88 5.90
CA ARG A 17 10.97 -10.89 6.92
C ARG A 17 9.90 -9.81 7.09
N LEU A 18 9.23 -9.39 6.01
CA LEU A 18 8.14 -8.43 6.09
C LEU A 18 6.90 -9.04 6.74
N ALA A 19 6.57 -10.28 6.38
CA ALA A 19 5.44 -10.99 6.98
C ALA A 19 5.64 -11.19 8.49
N ASN A 20 6.87 -11.49 8.92
CA ASN A 20 7.19 -11.64 10.34
C ASN A 20 7.07 -10.31 11.07
N GLN A 21 7.53 -9.21 10.48
CA GLN A 21 7.39 -7.88 11.07
C GLN A 21 5.92 -7.51 11.27
N LEU A 22 5.09 -7.75 10.24
CA LEU A 22 3.66 -7.45 10.33
C LEU A 22 2.98 -8.28 11.41
N LYS A 23 3.35 -9.55 11.55
CA LYS A 23 2.81 -10.40 12.60
C LYS A 23 3.13 -9.85 13.98
N GLN A 24 4.38 -9.42 14.21
CA GLN A 24 4.78 -8.82 15.47
C GLN A 24 4.02 -7.51 15.73
N LEU A 25 3.84 -6.70 14.71
CA LEU A 25 3.10 -5.44 14.84
C LEU A 25 1.63 -5.68 15.18
N ARG A 26 1.01 -6.72 14.64
CA ARG A 26 -0.38 -7.04 15.00
C ARG A 26 -0.51 -7.35 16.50
N ASP A 27 0.52 -7.91 17.10
CA ASP A 27 0.53 -8.18 18.55
C ASP A 27 0.83 -6.92 19.39
N HIS A 28 1.71 -6.05 18.92
CA HIS A 28 2.18 -4.87 19.67
C HIS A 28 1.35 -3.62 19.40
N ARG A 29 0.77 -3.49 18.22
CA ARG A 29 -0.06 -2.36 17.81
C ARG A 29 -1.34 -2.87 17.15
N PRO A 30 -2.25 -3.49 17.94
CA PRO A 30 -3.44 -4.14 17.38
C PRO A 30 -4.44 -3.17 16.73
N ASP A 31 -4.33 -1.88 17.02
CA ASP A 31 -5.16 -0.83 16.42
C ASP A 31 -4.70 -0.42 15.03
N TYR A 32 -3.50 -0.84 14.60
CA TYR A 32 -2.98 -0.57 13.26
C TYR A 32 -3.40 -1.68 12.29
N TRP A 33 -3.45 -1.36 11.00
CA TRP A 33 -3.78 -2.32 9.95
C TRP A 33 -2.81 -3.51 9.92
N ASN A 34 -1.50 -3.23 9.86
CA ASN A 34 -0.42 -4.22 9.94
C ASN A 34 -0.57 -5.41 8.99
N ARG A 35 -1.00 -5.13 7.76
CA ARG A 35 -1.19 -6.13 6.71
C ARG A 35 -0.76 -5.53 5.38
N PRO A 36 -0.63 -6.35 4.32
CA PRO A 36 -0.41 -5.77 2.99
C PRO A 36 -1.47 -4.72 2.67
N VAL A 37 -1.05 -3.61 2.07
CA VAL A 37 -1.91 -2.47 1.79
C VAL A 37 -2.31 -2.49 0.32
N PRO A 38 -3.60 -2.71 0.01
CA PRO A 38 -4.05 -2.75 -1.39
C PRO A 38 -4.14 -1.36 -2.00
N ALA A 39 -4.22 -1.30 -3.32
CA ALA A 39 -4.47 -0.05 -4.03
C ALA A 39 -5.83 0.54 -3.63
N SER A 40 -5.94 1.86 -3.71
CA SER A 40 -7.16 2.59 -3.37
C SER A 40 -7.57 3.49 -4.52
N GLY A 41 -8.85 3.48 -4.86
CA GLY A 41 -9.41 4.33 -5.90
C GLY A 41 -10.37 3.57 -6.80
N SER A 42 -10.92 4.27 -7.80
CA SER A 42 -11.88 3.70 -8.73
C SER A 42 -11.18 2.86 -9.80
N SER A 43 -11.78 1.72 -10.16
CA SER A 43 -11.28 0.89 -11.27
C SER A 43 -11.35 1.61 -12.62
N ASP A 44 -12.17 2.68 -12.73
CA ASP A 44 -12.29 3.49 -13.94
C ASP A 44 -11.30 4.64 -14.00
N ALA A 45 -10.44 4.78 -13.00
CA ALA A 45 -9.48 5.88 -12.94
C ALA A 45 -8.48 5.81 -14.10
N ALA A 46 -8.17 6.98 -14.65
CA ALA A 46 -7.26 7.08 -15.79
C ALA A 46 -5.80 7.23 -15.36
N ILE A 47 -5.55 7.55 -14.08
CA ILE A 47 -4.21 7.86 -13.55
C ILE A 47 -3.89 6.88 -12.42
N LEU A 48 -2.70 6.30 -12.48
CA LEU A 48 -2.18 5.47 -11.39
C LEU A 48 -0.97 6.18 -10.75
N ILE A 49 -1.06 6.41 -9.45
CA ILE A 49 0.03 6.99 -8.67
C ILE A 49 0.69 5.86 -7.88
N VAL A 50 1.99 5.68 -8.09
CA VAL A 50 2.75 4.58 -7.47
C VAL A 50 3.80 5.16 -6.53
N GLY A 51 3.67 4.85 -5.24
CA GLY A 51 4.72 5.12 -4.26
C GLY A 51 5.61 3.90 -4.06
N LEU A 52 6.55 4.00 -3.13
CA LEU A 52 7.48 2.90 -2.86
C LEU A 52 6.87 1.84 -1.94
N ALA A 53 6.43 2.24 -0.76
CA ALA A 53 6.00 1.30 0.27
C ALA A 53 5.22 2.02 1.38
N PRO A 54 4.40 1.28 2.18
CA PRO A 54 3.71 1.87 3.32
C PRO A 54 4.68 2.38 4.39
N GLY A 55 4.32 3.47 5.06
CA GLY A 55 5.00 3.93 6.27
C GLY A 55 4.34 3.37 7.52
N LEU A 56 5.10 3.22 8.61
CA LEU A 56 4.61 2.62 9.84
C LEU A 56 3.34 3.30 10.37
N HIS A 57 3.38 4.62 10.50
CA HIS A 57 2.26 5.41 11.04
C HIS A 57 1.36 5.98 9.94
N GLY A 58 1.66 5.70 8.68
CA GLY A 58 0.88 6.10 7.52
C GLY A 58 0.01 4.95 7.01
N ALA A 59 0.31 4.44 5.81
CA ALA A 59 -0.50 3.41 5.18
C ALA A 59 -0.51 2.09 5.98
N ASN A 60 0.58 1.76 6.67
CA ASN A 60 0.57 0.56 7.53
C ASN A 60 -0.41 0.70 8.69
N ARG A 61 -0.63 1.91 9.20
CA ARG A 61 -1.59 2.16 10.26
C ARG A 61 -3.03 2.16 9.74
N THR A 62 -3.25 2.82 8.61
CA THR A 62 -4.61 3.07 8.10
C THR A 62 -5.12 1.99 7.16
N GLY A 63 -4.24 1.25 6.50
CA GLY A 63 -4.62 0.29 5.46
C GLY A 63 -4.93 0.92 4.11
N VAL A 64 -4.67 2.22 3.96
CA VAL A 64 -4.95 2.99 2.74
C VAL A 64 -3.66 3.66 2.27
N PRO A 65 -3.27 3.49 0.98
CA PRO A 65 -2.04 4.11 0.47
C PRO A 65 -2.06 5.62 0.63
N PHE A 66 -0.96 6.17 1.10
CA PHE A 66 -0.81 7.62 1.30
C PHE A 66 -1.90 8.23 2.19
N ALA A 67 -2.27 7.54 3.25
CA ALA A 67 -3.23 8.07 4.22
C ALA A 67 -2.65 7.95 5.63
N GLY A 68 -2.82 9.01 6.41
CA GLY A 68 -2.48 9.01 7.83
C GLY A 68 -1.14 9.64 8.18
N ASP A 69 -0.36 10.11 7.21
CA ASP A 69 0.90 10.80 7.46
C ASP A 69 1.01 12.09 6.64
N ALA A 70 2.10 12.85 6.86
CA ALA A 70 2.27 14.16 6.22
C ALA A 70 2.34 14.07 4.70
N SER A 71 3.05 13.07 4.16
CA SER A 71 3.15 12.87 2.72
C SER A 71 1.81 12.58 2.09
N GLY A 72 1.03 11.72 2.73
CA GLY A 72 -0.31 11.38 2.28
C GLY A 72 -1.25 12.56 2.33
N ASN A 73 -1.20 13.33 3.41
CA ASN A 73 -2.03 14.52 3.56
C ASN A 73 -1.71 15.56 2.47
N LEU A 74 -0.43 15.75 2.15
CA LEU A 74 -0.02 16.67 1.09
C LEU A 74 -0.51 16.20 -0.27
N LEU A 75 -0.34 14.93 -0.58
CA LEU A 75 -0.81 14.36 -1.85
C LEU A 75 -2.32 14.55 -2.02
N HIS A 76 -3.10 14.22 -0.99
CA HIS A 76 -4.55 14.37 -1.05
C HIS A 76 -4.98 15.83 -1.18
N ALA A 77 -4.29 16.76 -0.51
CA ALA A 77 -4.57 18.19 -0.64
C ALA A 77 -4.34 18.67 -2.07
N ILE A 78 -3.24 18.24 -2.70
CA ILE A 78 -2.94 18.59 -4.09
C ILE A 78 -3.97 18.01 -5.05
N LEU A 79 -4.34 16.74 -4.88
CA LEU A 79 -5.35 16.11 -5.73
C LEU A 79 -6.71 16.78 -5.60
N THR A 80 -7.07 17.18 -4.40
CA THR A 80 -8.32 17.90 -4.16
C THR A 80 -8.30 19.26 -4.87
N GLU A 81 -7.21 20.00 -4.75
CA GLU A 81 -7.07 21.30 -5.39
C GLU A 81 -7.14 21.20 -6.91
N LEU A 82 -6.59 20.14 -7.50
CA LEU A 82 -6.59 19.88 -8.93
C LEU A 82 -7.87 19.20 -9.42
N ASP A 83 -8.78 18.86 -8.53
CA ASP A 83 -10.03 18.15 -8.83
C ASP A 83 -9.75 16.79 -9.50
N LEU A 84 -8.75 16.06 -9.00
CA LEU A 84 -8.33 14.78 -9.56
C LEU A 84 -8.63 13.59 -8.65
N VAL A 85 -9.20 13.80 -7.46
CA VAL A 85 -9.36 12.74 -6.46
C VAL A 85 -10.04 11.49 -7.03
N GLU A 86 -11.08 11.66 -7.83
CA GLU A 86 -11.86 10.54 -8.39
C GLU A 86 -11.25 9.97 -9.67
N GLN A 87 -10.18 10.58 -10.17
CA GLN A 87 -9.54 10.15 -11.42
C GLN A 87 -8.26 9.38 -11.19
N VAL A 88 -7.90 9.12 -9.93
CA VAL A 88 -6.64 8.45 -9.61
C VAL A 88 -6.88 7.18 -8.83
N VAL A 89 -6.00 6.19 -9.05
CA VAL A 89 -5.78 5.07 -8.16
C VAL A 89 -4.41 5.27 -7.55
N ILE A 90 -4.30 5.07 -6.25
CA ILE A 90 -3.04 5.23 -5.52
C ILE A 90 -2.61 3.88 -4.98
N THR A 91 -1.35 3.52 -5.17
CA THR A 91 -0.80 2.26 -4.71
C THR A 91 0.67 2.42 -4.36
N ASN A 92 1.28 1.34 -3.90
CA ASN A 92 2.72 1.27 -3.67
C ASN A 92 3.30 0.06 -4.41
N ALA A 93 4.56 0.16 -4.83
CA ALA A 93 5.28 -0.95 -5.46
C ALA A 93 5.43 -2.12 -4.49
N VAL A 94 5.72 -1.84 -3.23
CA VAL A 94 5.76 -2.84 -2.16
C VAL A 94 4.53 -2.64 -1.27
N LYS A 95 3.80 -3.72 -1.00
CA LYS A 95 2.51 -3.63 -0.31
C LYS A 95 2.62 -3.73 1.20
N CYS A 96 3.75 -4.20 1.71
CA CYS A 96 3.98 -4.40 3.15
C CYS A 96 4.97 -3.38 3.67
N LEU A 97 4.81 -3.00 4.94
CA LEU A 97 5.77 -2.12 5.60
C LEU A 97 7.18 -2.72 5.50
N PRO A 98 8.15 -2.01 4.90
CA PRO A 98 9.51 -2.53 4.81
C PRO A 98 10.30 -2.32 6.09
N ILE A 99 11.34 -3.12 6.28
CA ILE A 99 12.25 -2.98 7.41
C ILE A 99 13.03 -1.67 7.26
N LYS A 100 12.99 -0.82 8.27
CA LYS A 100 13.67 0.49 8.28
C LYS A 100 13.31 1.35 7.07
N ASN A 101 12.07 1.24 6.61
CA ASN A 101 11.52 2.03 5.50
C ASN A 101 12.22 1.81 4.15
N LEU A 102 12.98 0.72 4.00
CA LEU A 102 13.69 0.43 2.77
C LEU A 102 13.49 -1.03 2.35
N PRO A 103 12.68 -1.28 1.32
CA PRO A 103 12.49 -2.65 0.83
C PRO A 103 13.74 -3.12 0.08
N SER A 104 14.02 -4.42 0.14
CA SER A 104 15.08 -5.02 -0.65
C SER A 104 14.62 -5.18 -2.11
N SER A 105 15.58 -5.36 -3.02
CA SER A 105 15.27 -5.63 -4.43
C SER A 105 14.41 -6.88 -4.61
N ARG A 106 14.65 -7.90 -3.79
CA ARG A 106 13.86 -9.13 -3.82
C ARG A 106 12.42 -8.87 -3.40
N GLU A 107 12.20 -8.02 -2.40
CA GLU A 107 10.86 -7.65 -1.93
C GLU A 107 10.11 -6.86 -2.98
N VAL A 108 10.76 -5.94 -3.66
CA VAL A 108 10.17 -5.21 -4.79
C VAL A 108 9.75 -6.20 -5.88
N LYS A 109 10.64 -7.12 -6.23
CA LYS A 109 10.37 -8.12 -7.26
C LYS A 109 9.21 -9.05 -6.86
N ASN A 110 9.20 -9.50 -5.61
CA ASN A 110 8.13 -10.38 -5.11
C ASN A 110 6.76 -9.72 -5.18
N CYS A 111 6.69 -8.41 -4.92
CA CYS A 111 5.43 -7.66 -4.96
C CYS A 111 5.02 -7.24 -6.36
N SER A 112 5.92 -7.31 -7.34
CA SER A 112 5.68 -6.75 -8.68
C SER A 112 4.44 -7.34 -9.37
N LYS A 113 4.10 -8.59 -9.10
CA LYS A 113 2.92 -9.24 -9.68
C LYS A 113 1.62 -8.50 -9.30
N TYR A 114 1.54 -7.95 -8.09
CA TYR A 114 0.37 -7.19 -7.67
C TYR A 114 0.29 -5.85 -8.38
N LEU A 115 1.43 -5.16 -8.53
CA LEU A 115 1.49 -3.90 -9.26
C LEU A 115 1.11 -4.10 -10.72
N VAL A 116 1.60 -5.16 -11.36
CA VAL A 116 1.25 -5.49 -12.75
C VAL A 116 -0.26 -5.69 -12.90
N ARG A 117 -0.89 -6.40 -11.96
CA ARG A 117 -2.34 -6.59 -11.97
C ARG A 117 -3.10 -5.27 -11.83
N GLU A 118 -2.57 -4.35 -11.02
CA GLU A 118 -3.18 -3.04 -10.83
C GLU A 118 -3.06 -2.16 -12.08
N LEU A 119 -2.05 -2.38 -12.92
CA LEU A 119 -1.87 -1.66 -14.18
C LEU A 119 -2.87 -2.11 -15.26
N ASN A 120 -3.45 -3.27 -15.10
CA ASN A 120 -4.42 -3.82 -16.03
C ASN A 120 -5.83 -3.66 -15.44
#